data_4a9a287f3fe761f43f3c7f8854acf55e
#
_entry.id   4a9a287f3fe761f43f3c7f8854acf55e
#
_cell.length_a   1.000
_cell.length_b   1.000
_cell.length_c   1.000
_cell.angle_alpha   90.00
_cell.angle_beta   90.00
_cell.angle_gamma   90.00
#
_symmetry.space_group_name_H-M   'P 1'
#
loop_
_entity.id
_entity.type
_entity.pdbx_description
1 polymer ?
#
loop_
_entity_poly.entity_id
_entity_poly.type
_entity_poly.pdbx_seq_one_letter_code
_entity_poly.pdbx_strand_id
1 'polypeptide(L)'
;MTGVQTCALPILGYSLLITITSVVLILLCCSMTGWYLTRVNNKLSKFMNLLIVFSMVVPFQMVMFTLSKTADRLNLNKPWNICIIYLGFGAGLAVFMFTGFMKSVPMEIEEAAMIDGCNPIQIFFKVVLDRKSVV
;
A
#
# COMPACT_ATOMS: atom_id res chain seq x y z
N MET A 1 -14.28 33.33 -21.37
CA MET A 1 -13.22 32.48 -20.74
C MET A 1 -13.66 31.71 -19.49
N THR A 2 -14.90 31.79 -19.06
CA THR A 2 -15.42 31.21 -17.80
C THR A 2 -15.94 29.77 -17.90
N GLY A 3 -16.29 29.28 -19.10
CA GLY A 3 -16.87 27.94 -19.25
C GLY A 3 -15.90 26.75 -19.06
N VAL A 4 -14.61 26.93 -19.38
CA VAL A 4 -13.58 25.88 -19.26
C VAL A 4 -13.18 25.67 -17.79
N GLN A 5 -13.15 26.75 -17.01
CA GLN A 5 -12.82 26.67 -15.58
C GLN A 5 -13.90 25.98 -14.76
N THR A 6 -15.17 26.13 -15.10
CA THR A 6 -16.29 25.52 -14.37
C THR A 6 -16.32 23.97 -14.52
N CYS A 7 -15.82 23.46 -15.65
CA CYS A 7 -15.75 22.02 -15.90
C CYS A 7 -14.49 21.38 -15.33
N ALA A 8 -13.39 22.13 -15.19
CA ALA A 8 -12.11 21.61 -14.69
C ALA A 8 -12.11 21.41 -13.16
N LEU A 9 -12.80 22.23 -12.40
CA LEU A 9 -12.86 22.16 -10.94
C LEU A 9 -13.41 20.83 -10.40
N PRO A 10 -14.58 20.31 -10.85
CA PRO A 10 -15.07 19.03 -10.38
C PRO A 10 -14.16 17.86 -10.79
N ILE A 11 -13.53 17.91 -11.97
CA ILE A 11 -12.59 16.86 -12.42
C ILE A 11 -11.35 16.83 -11.52
N LEU A 12 -10.79 17.99 -11.19
CA LEU A 12 -9.67 18.11 -10.25
C LEU A 12 -10.05 17.62 -8.86
N GLY A 13 -11.24 17.94 -8.37
CA GLY A 13 -11.74 17.49 -7.08
C GLY A 13 -11.84 15.96 -7.00
N TYR A 14 -12.44 15.33 -8.02
CA TYR A 14 -12.52 13.87 -8.10
C TYR A 14 -11.14 13.21 -8.21
N SER A 15 -10.25 13.75 -9.02
CA SER A 15 -8.89 13.24 -9.17
C SER A 15 -8.12 13.32 -7.86
N LEU A 16 -8.20 14.43 -7.15
CA LEU A 16 -7.57 14.63 -5.85
C LEU A 16 -8.10 13.63 -4.81
N LEU A 17 -9.42 13.46 -4.75
CA LEU A 17 -10.07 12.54 -3.83
C LEU A 17 -9.65 11.10 -4.08
N ILE A 18 -9.67 10.63 -5.34
CA ILE A 18 -9.23 9.29 -5.72
C ILE A 18 -7.76 9.10 -5.34
N THR A 19 -6.91 10.07 -5.64
CA THR A 19 -5.48 10.00 -5.34
C THR A 19 -5.22 9.90 -3.84
N ILE A 20 -5.79 10.78 -3.04
CA ILE A 20 -5.61 10.77 -1.58
C ILE A 20 -6.10 9.45 -1.00
N THR A 21 -7.31 9.01 -1.36
CA THR A 21 -7.89 7.77 -0.84
C THR A 21 -7.04 6.55 -1.23
N SER A 22 -6.58 6.48 -2.49
CA SER A 22 -5.72 5.38 -2.95
C SER A 22 -4.37 5.36 -2.25
N VAL A 23 -3.74 6.52 -2.08
CA VAL A 23 -2.44 6.62 -1.39
C VAL A 23 -2.58 6.21 0.07
N VAL A 24 -3.60 6.68 0.78
CA VAL A 24 -3.84 6.29 2.18
C VAL A 24 -4.07 4.77 2.30
N LEU A 25 -4.89 4.19 1.43
CA LEU A 25 -5.10 2.73 1.39
C LEU A 25 -3.81 1.96 1.13
N ILE A 26 -3.02 2.38 0.13
CA ILE A 26 -1.74 1.74 -0.18
C ILE A 26 -0.79 1.84 1.01
N LEU A 27 -0.64 3.01 1.60
CA LEU A 27 0.24 3.21 2.76
C LEU A 27 -0.15 2.31 3.93
N LEU A 28 -1.43 2.27 4.30
CA LEU A 28 -1.89 1.46 5.44
C LEU A 28 -1.77 -0.04 5.16
N CYS A 29 -2.31 -0.52 4.05
CA CYS A 29 -2.31 -1.94 3.75
C CYS A 29 -0.90 -2.47 3.49
N CYS A 30 -0.10 -1.76 2.69
CA CYS A 30 1.23 -2.23 2.31
C CYS A 30 2.24 -2.10 3.45
N SER A 31 2.14 -1.09 4.32
CA SER A 31 3.01 -0.97 5.48
C SER A 31 2.75 -2.08 6.51
N MET A 32 1.49 -2.39 6.80
CA MET A 32 1.14 -3.52 7.68
C MET A 32 1.59 -4.86 7.08
N THR A 33 1.40 -5.05 5.78
CA THR A 33 1.84 -6.26 5.08
C THR A 33 3.37 -6.37 5.09
N GLY A 34 4.09 -5.29 4.81
CA GLY A 34 5.55 -5.23 4.83
C GLY A 34 6.12 -5.54 6.21
N TRP A 35 5.52 -4.99 7.26
CA TRP A 35 5.88 -5.29 8.65
C TRP A 35 5.66 -6.77 8.97
N TYR A 36 4.47 -7.31 8.69
CA TYR A 36 4.16 -8.71 8.92
C TYR A 36 5.12 -9.66 8.19
N LEU A 37 5.37 -9.44 6.90
CA LEU A 37 6.27 -10.26 6.10
C LEU A 37 7.72 -10.22 6.59
N THR A 38 8.13 -9.13 7.21
CA THR A 38 9.49 -8.98 7.76
C THR A 38 9.64 -9.69 9.11
N ARG A 39 8.59 -9.67 9.95
CA ARG A 39 8.65 -10.25 11.31
C ARG A 39 8.32 -11.74 11.34
N VAL A 40 7.43 -12.20 10.47
CA VAL A 40 7.03 -13.62 10.42
C VAL A 40 7.92 -14.37 9.43
N ASN A 41 8.90 -15.13 9.96
CA ASN A 41 9.87 -15.89 9.15
C ASN A 41 9.35 -17.30 8.79
N ASN A 42 8.17 -17.38 8.19
CA ASN A 42 7.56 -18.62 7.71
C ASN A 42 7.86 -18.86 6.22
N LYS A 43 7.77 -20.14 5.79
CA LYS A 43 7.86 -20.49 4.35
C LYS A 43 6.81 -19.77 3.51
N LEU A 44 5.60 -19.60 4.06
CA LEU A 44 4.50 -18.87 3.41
C LEU A 44 4.83 -17.38 3.23
N SER A 45 5.40 -16.75 4.26
CA SER A 45 5.81 -15.33 4.21
C SER A 45 6.89 -15.10 3.15
N LYS A 46 7.87 -16.00 3.06
CA LYS A 46 8.91 -15.95 2.02
C LYS A 46 8.32 -16.10 0.61
N PHE A 47 7.38 -17.03 0.45
CA PHE A 47 6.70 -17.25 -0.82
C PHE A 47 5.85 -16.05 -1.23
N MET A 48 5.08 -15.47 -0.29
CA MET A 48 4.31 -14.25 -0.53
C MET A 48 5.20 -13.07 -0.92
N ASN A 49 6.32 -12.88 -0.23
CA ASN A 49 7.29 -11.83 -0.58
C ASN A 49 7.87 -12.04 -1.98
N LEU A 50 8.17 -13.27 -2.36
CA LEU A 50 8.64 -13.61 -3.72
C LEU A 50 7.58 -13.28 -4.78
N LEU A 51 6.30 -13.64 -4.54
CA LEU A 51 5.20 -13.31 -5.45
C LEU A 51 5.01 -11.79 -5.62
N ILE A 52 5.11 -11.05 -4.52
CA ILE A 52 5.00 -9.58 -4.53
C ILE A 52 6.13 -8.96 -5.35
N VAL A 53 7.37 -9.40 -5.14
CA VAL A 53 8.51 -8.93 -5.93
C VAL A 53 8.38 -9.32 -7.40
N PHE A 54 7.89 -10.53 -7.68
CA PHE A 54 7.65 -10.99 -9.05
C PHE A 54 6.60 -10.12 -9.77
N SER A 55 5.58 -9.64 -9.05
CA SER A 55 4.57 -8.75 -9.64
C SER A 55 5.13 -7.43 -10.16
N MET A 56 6.27 -6.96 -9.65
CA MET A 56 6.94 -5.75 -10.13
C MET A 56 7.64 -5.93 -11.48
N VAL A 57 8.00 -7.18 -11.83
CA VAL A 57 8.69 -7.49 -13.09
C VAL A 57 7.73 -7.41 -14.27
N VAL A 58 6.43 -7.58 -14.02
CA VAL A 58 5.40 -7.53 -15.08
C VAL A 58 5.12 -6.08 -15.47
N PRO A 59 5.43 -5.64 -16.70
CA PRO A 59 5.17 -4.28 -17.15
C PRO A 59 3.66 -3.98 -17.16
N PHE A 60 3.28 -2.81 -16.64
CA PHE A 60 1.88 -2.37 -16.64
C PHE A 60 1.20 -2.44 -18.01
N GLN A 61 1.92 -2.08 -19.04
CA GLN A 61 1.41 -2.05 -20.43
C GLN A 61 0.91 -3.42 -20.90
N MET A 62 1.51 -4.52 -20.42
CA MET A 62 1.09 -5.87 -20.80
C MET A 62 -0.24 -6.28 -20.18
N VAL A 63 -0.53 -5.80 -18.98
CA VAL A 63 -1.74 -6.19 -18.26
C VAL A 63 -2.88 -5.16 -18.38
N MET A 64 -2.62 -3.97 -18.90
CA MET A 64 -3.56 -2.86 -18.96
C MET A 64 -4.90 -3.23 -19.62
N PHE A 65 -4.89 -3.87 -20.77
CA PHE A 65 -6.13 -4.27 -21.47
C PHE A 65 -6.93 -5.31 -20.71
N THR A 66 -6.25 -6.32 -20.17
CA THR A 66 -6.91 -7.38 -19.39
C THR A 66 -7.46 -6.81 -18.08
N LEU A 67 -6.71 -5.94 -17.43
CA LEU A 67 -7.12 -5.24 -16.22
C LEU A 67 -8.36 -4.39 -16.47
N SER A 68 -8.39 -3.60 -17.55
CA SER A 68 -9.52 -2.76 -17.91
C SER A 68 -10.79 -3.59 -18.16
N LYS A 69 -10.69 -4.67 -18.95
CA LYS A 69 -11.81 -5.57 -19.19
C LYS A 69 -12.31 -6.27 -17.91
N THR A 70 -11.40 -6.65 -17.02
CA THR A 70 -11.75 -7.27 -15.74
C THR A 70 -12.43 -6.27 -14.82
N ALA A 71 -11.92 -5.03 -14.77
CA ALA A 71 -12.52 -3.95 -14.03
C ALA A 71 -13.94 -3.61 -14.51
N ASP A 72 -14.17 -3.61 -15.82
CA ASP A 72 -15.51 -3.44 -16.43
C ASP A 72 -16.46 -4.56 -15.99
N ARG A 73 -16.03 -5.81 -16.07
CA ARG A 73 -16.85 -6.96 -15.66
C ARG A 73 -17.22 -6.96 -14.19
N LEU A 74 -16.33 -6.47 -13.34
CA LEU A 74 -16.51 -6.38 -11.87
C LEU A 74 -17.17 -5.07 -11.44
N ASN A 75 -17.58 -4.20 -12.36
CA ASN A 75 -18.10 -2.86 -12.06
C ASN A 75 -17.17 -2.00 -11.18
N LEU A 76 -15.86 -2.18 -11.33
CA LEU A 76 -14.84 -1.44 -10.57
C LEU A 76 -14.45 -0.10 -11.23
N ASN A 77 -15.06 0.27 -12.34
CA ASN A 77 -14.82 1.54 -13.05
C ASN A 77 -15.44 2.77 -12.38
N LYS A 78 -16.11 2.58 -11.23
CA LYS A 78 -16.63 3.70 -10.46
C LYS A 78 -15.49 4.40 -9.71
N PRO A 79 -15.55 5.73 -9.50
CA PRO A 79 -14.50 6.49 -8.83
C PRO A 79 -14.07 5.92 -7.47
N TRP A 80 -15.00 5.36 -6.71
CA TRP A 80 -14.74 4.75 -5.41
C TRP A 80 -14.04 3.40 -5.48
N ASN A 81 -14.31 2.64 -6.53
CA ASN A 81 -13.78 1.29 -6.69
C ASN A 81 -12.40 1.26 -7.38
N ILE A 82 -12.06 2.33 -8.11
CA ILE A 82 -10.78 2.44 -8.81
C ILE A 82 -9.59 2.44 -7.84
N CYS A 83 -9.80 2.87 -6.60
CA CYS A 83 -8.81 2.81 -5.54
C CYS A 83 -8.33 1.38 -5.24
N ILE A 84 -9.21 0.38 -5.42
CA ILE A 84 -8.88 -1.05 -5.24
C ILE A 84 -7.92 -1.50 -6.35
N ILE A 85 -8.14 -1.04 -7.58
CA ILE A 85 -7.27 -1.35 -8.72
C ILE A 85 -5.88 -0.75 -8.50
N TYR A 86 -5.82 0.50 -8.03
CA TYR A 86 -4.57 1.16 -7.69
C TYR A 86 -3.84 0.48 -6.53
N LEU A 87 -4.58 0.01 -5.51
CA LEU A 87 -4.01 -0.78 -4.42
C LEU A 87 -3.37 -2.06 -4.96
N GLY A 88 -4.10 -2.83 -5.78
CA GLY A 88 -3.59 -4.08 -6.34
C GLY A 88 -2.33 -3.87 -7.19
N PHE A 89 -2.28 -2.81 -7.97
CA PHE A 89 -1.14 -2.51 -8.84
C PHE A 89 0.04 -1.89 -8.10
N GLY A 90 -0.23 -0.97 -7.16
CA GLY A 90 0.80 -0.29 -6.37
C GLY A 90 1.37 -1.15 -5.24
N ALA A 91 0.69 -2.24 -4.85
CA ALA A 91 1.08 -3.06 -3.71
C ALA A 91 2.48 -3.68 -3.87
N GLY A 92 2.84 -4.12 -5.08
CA GLY A 92 4.15 -4.75 -5.34
C GLY A 92 5.31 -3.86 -4.92
N LEU A 93 5.41 -2.68 -5.49
CA LEU A 93 6.46 -1.71 -5.19
C LEU A 93 6.39 -1.23 -3.74
N ALA A 94 5.18 -0.90 -3.26
CA ALA A 94 5.01 -0.38 -1.93
C ALA A 94 5.43 -1.39 -0.85
N VAL A 95 4.98 -2.64 -0.94
CA VAL A 95 5.38 -3.69 0.02
C VAL A 95 6.89 -3.96 -0.05
N PHE A 96 7.47 -3.97 -1.24
CA PHE A 96 8.92 -4.13 -1.38
C PHE A 96 9.69 -3.02 -0.66
N MET A 97 9.30 -1.77 -0.84
CA MET A 97 9.92 -0.63 -0.15
C MET A 97 9.71 -0.70 1.37
N PHE A 98 8.49 -1.03 1.83
CA PHE A 98 8.21 -1.16 3.25
C PHE A 98 8.96 -2.33 3.89
N THR A 99 9.07 -3.49 3.24
CA THR A 99 9.88 -4.61 3.75
C THR A 99 11.35 -4.26 3.86
N GLY A 100 11.88 -3.49 2.91
CA GLY A 100 13.24 -2.95 2.98
C GLY A 100 13.43 -2.03 4.18
N PHE A 101 12.52 -1.09 4.38
CA PHE A 101 12.54 -0.16 5.50
C PHE A 101 12.38 -0.88 6.85
N MET A 102 11.43 -1.82 6.96
CA MET A 102 11.18 -2.55 8.21
C MET A 102 12.37 -3.41 8.66
N LYS A 103 13.20 -3.88 7.74
CA LYS A 103 14.44 -4.59 8.08
C LYS A 103 15.46 -3.71 8.81
N SER A 104 15.42 -2.40 8.63
CA SER A 104 16.31 -1.46 9.33
C SER A 104 15.85 -1.14 10.75
N VAL A 105 14.62 -1.49 11.11
CA VAL A 105 14.07 -1.29 12.46
C VAL A 105 14.52 -2.44 13.37
N PRO A 106 15.31 -2.19 14.44
CA PRO A 106 15.75 -3.21 15.38
C PRO A 106 14.56 -3.89 16.06
N MET A 107 14.63 -5.21 16.20
CA MET A 107 13.55 -6.01 16.80
C MET A 107 13.41 -5.75 18.31
N GLU A 108 14.51 -5.37 18.95
CA GLU A 108 14.61 -5.05 20.38
C GLU A 108 13.59 -4.00 20.85
N ILE A 109 13.28 -3.05 20.00
CA ILE A 109 12.32 -1.97 20.33
C ILE A 109 10.89 -2.50 20.33
N GLU A 110 10.56 -3.40 19.42
CA GLU A 110 9.25 -4.05 19.38
C GLU A 110 9.09 -5.01 20.55
N GLU A 111 10.17 -5.75 20.91
CA GLU A 111 10.20 -6.63 22.08
C GLU A 111 10.04 -5.85 23.39
N ALA A 112 10.70 -4.72 23.54
CA ALA A 112 10.51 -3.84 24.69
C ALA A 112 9.05 -3.37 24.82
N ALA A 113 8.44 -2.97 23.72
CA ALA A 113 7.03 -2.57 23.70
C ALA A 113 6.07 -3.74 24.02
N MET A 114 6.43 -4.99 23.64
CA MET A 114 5.68 -6.18 24.05
C MET A 114 5.75 -6.43 25.55
N ILE A 115 6.92 -6.23 26.16
CA ILE A 115 7.13 -6.34 27.62
C ILE A 115 6.30 -5.28 28.35
N ASP A 116 6.17 -4.08 27.78
CA ASP A 116 5.32 -3.01 28.29
C ASP A 116 3.81 -3.26 28.11
N GLY A 117 3.42 -4.43 27.57
CA GLY A 117 2.02 -4.86 27.43
C GLY A 117 1.30 -4.31 26.18
N CYS A 118 2.02 -3.81 25.19
CA CYS A 118 1.43 -3.34 23.94
C CYS A 118 0.97 -4.49 23.05
N ASN A 119 -0.24 -4.39 22.49
CA ASN A 119 -0.71 -5.30 21.46
C ASN A 119 0.06 -5.10 20.14
N PRO A 120 0.18 -6.14 19.26
CA PRO A 120 0.89 -6.01 17.98
C PRO A 120 0.43 -4.83 17.12
N ILE A 121 -0.87 -4.54 17.08
CA ILE A 121 -1.42 -3.38 16.37
C ILE A 121 -0.93 -2.06 16.99
N GLN A 122 -0.87 -1.99 18.32
CA GLN A 122 -0.36 -0.81 19.02
C GLN A 122 1.13 -0.62 18.78
N ILE A 123 1.90 -1.70 18.73
CA ILE A 123 3.32 -1.66 18.39
C ILE A 123 3.52 -1.09 16.99
N PHE A 124 2.75 -1.58 16.03
CA PHE A 124 2.82 -1.05 14.66
C PHE A 124 2.53 0.45 14.60
N PHE A 125 1.42 0.92 15.17
CA PHE A 125 1.02 2.33 15.07
C PHE A 125 1.82 3.27 15.97
N LYS A 126 2.18 2.86 17.20
CA LYS A 126 2.85 3.72 18.17
C LYS A 126 4.37 3.65 18.11
N VAL A 127 4.92 2.50 17.71
CA VAL A 127 6.37 2.28 17.73
C VAL A 127 6.95 2.32 16.32
N VAL A 128 6.34 1.58 15.39
CA VAL A 128 6.88 1.44 14.04
C VAL A 128 6.58 2.66 13.17
N LEU A 129 5.33 3.17 13.21
CA LEU A 129 4.91 4.34 12.43
C LEU A 129 5.32 5.69 13.05
N ASP A 130 5.36 5.78 14.38
CA ASP A 130 5.68 7.04 15.07
C ASP A 130 7.19 7.31 15.12
N ARG A 131 8.01 6.42 14.59
CA ARG A 131 9.46 6.60 14.61
C ARG A 131 9.89 7.73 13.70
N LYS A 132 9.71 8.95 14.19
CA LYS A 132 10.04 10.22 13.53
C LYS A 132 11.53 10.49 13.37
N SER A 133 12.41 9.64 13.83
CA SER A 133 13.83 9.88 13.60
C SER A 133 14.69 8.75 14.18
N VAL A 134 15.24 7.96 13.31
CA VAL A 134 16.62 7.51 13.46
C VAL A 134 17.24 7.69 12.09
N VAL A 135 17.60 8.90 11.81
CA VAL A 135 18.65 9.26 10.87
C VAL A 135 19.74 9.92 11.70
#